data_4cf315fbff85b4f2f95774dc9dfc0c24
#
_entry.id   4cf315fbff85b4f2f95774dc9dfc0c24
#
_cell.length_a   1.000
_cell.length_b   1.000
_cell.length_c   1.000
_cell.angle_alpha   90.00
_cell.angle_beta   90.00
_cell.angle_gamma   90.00
#
_symmetry.space_group_name_H-M   'P 1'
#
loop_
_entity.id
_entity.type
_entity.pdbx_description
1 polymer ?
#
loop_
_entity_poly.entity_id
_entity_poly.type
_entity_poly.pdbx_seq_one_letter_code
_entity_poly.pdbx_strand_id
1 'polypeptide(L)'
;KKGDYVLMEFGHNDQKEKRSGSGAFYNFAYALKQFVDEARAKEVTPIFVTPTQRRSFGQDGKIQETHANYPEAMRWVAKDLNVPLIELHEMTRVFFETLGVEGSKHALVHYPAGTYPGQVKAFEDNTHFNPYGAYEIAKMMVEGMKTLNLPIVQHVRKDYIPFNPSMPDDWRTFHWNDGPCIDIVKPDGN
;
A
#
# COMPACT_ATOMS: atom_id res chain seq x y z
N LYS A 1 -9.18 -13.56 -14.66
CA LYS A 1 -10.39 -14.15 -15.31
C LYS A 1 -11.43 -13.05 -15.46
N LYS A 2 -12.38 -13.21 -16.38
CA LYS A 2 -13.52 -12.31 -16.51
C LYS A 2 -14.23 -12.11 -15.14
N GLY A 3 -14.44 -10.83 -14.77
CA GLY A 3 -15.06 -10.44 -13.51
C GLY A 3 -14.12 -10.36 -12.30
N ASP A 4 -12.84 -10.73 -12.47
CA ASP A 4 -11.83 -10.52 -11.41
C ASP A 4 -11.49 -9.02 -11.30
N TYR A 5 -10.87 -8.65 -10.19
CA TYR A 5 -10.30 -7.33 -9.96
C TYR A 5 -8.78 -7.43 -9.89
N VAL A 6 -8.09 -6.42 -10.36
CA VAL A 6 -6.65 -6.25 -10.17
C VAL A 6 -6.37 -4.91 -9.51
N LEU A 7 -5.76 -4.96 -8.32
CA LEU A 7 -5.30 -3.77 -7.61
C LEU A 7 -3.83 -3.55 -7.96
N MET A 8 -3.51 -2.35 -8.39
CA MET A 8 -2.18 -1.98 -8.89
C MET A 8 -1.63 -0.83 -8.06
N GLU A 9 -0.68 -1.15 -7.19
CA GLU A 9 0.10 -0.18 -6.41
C GLU A 9 1.54 -0.17 -6.92
N PHE A 10 1.91 0.87 -7.65
CA PHE A 10 3.24 1.08 -8.23
C PHE A 10 3.75 2.49 -7.92
N GLY A 11 4.98 2.80 -8.28
CA GLY A 11 5.60 4.10 -8.08
C GLY A 11 6.63 4.12 -6.96
N HIS A 12 6.57 3.16 -6.02
CA HIS A 12 7.45 3.14 -4.86
C HIS A 12 8.93 2.92 -5.22
N ASN A 13 9.20 2.05 -6.18
CA ASN A 13 10.55 1.80 -6.68
C ASN A 13 10.84 2.55 -7.97
N ASP A 14 9.83 2.80 -8.79
CA ASP A 14 9.96 3.50 -10.07
C ASP A 14 10.59 4.89 -9.90
N GLN A 15 10.27 5.60 -8.82
CA GLN A 15 10.86 6.92 -8.53
C GLN A 15 12.39 6.88 -8.30
N LYS A 16 12.96 5.70 -8.03
CA LYS A 16 14.40 5.51 -7.88
C LYS A 16 15.14 5.41 -9.22
N GLU A 17 14.39 5.08 -10.28
CA GLU A 17 14.94 4.96 -11.63
C GLU A 17 15.32 6.35 -12.20
N LYS A 18 16.57 6.52 -12.57
CA LYS A 18 17.12 7.79 -13.04
C LYS A 18 17.70 7.71 -14.47
N ARG A 19 17.48 6.58 -15.17
CA ARG A 19 17.96 6.42 -16.55
C ARG A 19 17.24 7.35 -17.51
N SER A 20 17.88 7.62 -18.64
CA SER A 20 17.25 8.30 -19.76
C SER A 20 15.98 7.54 -20.19
N GLY A 21 14.88 8.27 -20.36
CA GLY A 21 13.57 7.68 -20.69
C GLY A 21 12.78 7.22 -19.48
N SER A 22 13.28 7.38 -18.23
CA SER A 22 12.48 7.18 -17.02
C SER A 22 11.82 8.47 -16.56
N GLY A 23 10.62 8.35 -16.00
CA GLY A 23 9.89 9.49 -15.45
C GLY A 23 8.41 9.18 -15.19
N ALA A 24 7.84 9.89 -14.21
CA ALA A 24 6.48 9.67 -13.76
C ALA A 24 5.44 9.82 -14.89
N PHE A 25 5.52 10.91 -15.66
CA PHE A 25 4.61 11.19 -16.78
C PHE A 25 5.11 10.64 -18.12
N TYR A 26 6.07 9.75 -18.11
CA TYR A 26 6.63 9.14 -19.31
C TYR A 26 6.49 7.62 -19.28
N ASN A 27 7.55 6.87 -19.00
CA ASN A 27 7.51 5.41 -19.01
C ASN A 27 6.59 4.82 -17.94
N PHE A 28 6.49 5.44 -16.76
CA PHE A 28 5.60 4.97 -15.70
C PHE A 28 4.13 5.13 -16.10
N ALA A 29 3.71 6.32 -16.55
CA ALA A 29 2.34 6.55 -17.01
C ALA A 29 2.00 5.64 -18.20
N TYR A 30 2.94 5.43 -19.13
CA TYR A 30 2.77 4.51 -20.24
C TYR A 30 2.57 3.06 -19.78
N ALA A 31 3.39 2.59 -18.83
CA ALA A 31 3.25 1.25 -18.27
C ALA A 31 1.90 1.05 -17.56
N LEU A 32 1.45 2.04 -16.79
CA LEU A 32 0.12 2.00 -16.17
C LEU A 32 -0.99 1.84 -17.20
N LYS A 33 -0.91 2.58 -18.30
CA LYS A 33 -1.87 2.42 -19.40
C LYS A 33 -1.85 1.00 -19.99
N GLN A 34 -0.67 0.42 -20.20
CA GLN A 34 -0.57 -0.95 -20.71
C GLN A 34 -1.24 -1.96 -19.76
N PHE A 35 -1.01 -1.86 -18.44
CA PHE A 35 -1.67 -2.72 -17.46
C PHE A 35 -3.20 -2.59 -17.51
N VAL A 36 -3.71 -1.38 -17.70
CA VAL A 36 -5.16 -1.13 -17.82
C VAL A 36 -5.70 -1.80 -19.09
N ASP A 37 -5.03 -1.61 -20.22
CA ASP A 37 -5.43 -2.20 -21.51
C ASP A 37 -5.45 -3.73 -21.44
N GLU A 38 -4.42 -4.33 -20.84
CA GLU A 38 -4.32 -5.78 -20.69
C GLU A 38 -5.38 -6.34 -19.73
N ALA A 39 -5.65 -5.66 -18.62
CA ALA A 39 -6.70 -6.04 -17.68
C ALA A 39 -8.07 -6.03 -18.37
N ARG A 40 -8.39 -4.94 -19.04
CA ARG A 40 -9.66 -4.77 -19.78
C ARG A 40 -9.83 -5.77 -20.92
N ALA A 41 -8.76 -6.09 -21.65
CA ALA A 41 -8.78 -7.11 -22.69
C ALA A 41 -9.14 -8.51 -22.16
N LYS A 42 -8.89 -8.75 -20.86
CA LYS A 42 -9.25 -9.99 -20.14
C LYS A 42 -10.56 -9.87 -19.37
N GLU A 43 -11.31 -8.80 -19.58
CA GLU A 43 -12.55 -8.48 -18.84
C GLU A 43 -12.35 -8.45 -17.31
N VAL A 44 -11.14 -8.03 -16.87
CA VAL A 44 -10.76 -7.79 -15.48
C VAL A 44 -10.93 -6.29 -15.18
N THR A 45 -11.42 -5.97 -14.00
CA THR A 45 -11.57 -4.58 -13.55
C THR A 45 -10.27 -4.06 -12.94
N PRO A 46 -9.57 -3.11 -13.58
CA PRO A 46 -8.38 -2.49 -12.99
C PRO A 46 -8.78 -1.47 -11.92
N ILE A 47 -8.03 -1.44 -10.82
CA ILE A 47 -8.12 -0.45 -9.75
C ILE A 47 -6.72 0.03 -9.45
N PHE A 48 -6.48 1.34 -9.54
CA PHE A 48 -5.23 1.92 -9.10
C PHE A 48 -5.23 2.19 -7.60
N VAL A 49 -4.06 2.07 -7.01
CA VAL A 49 -3.81 2.37 -5.60
C VAL A 49 -2.54 3.24 -5.55
N THR A 50 -2.66 4.47 -5.07
CA THR A 50 -1.47 5.32 -4.92
C THR A 50 -0.50 4.71 -3.92
N PRO A 51 0.84 4.78 -4.15
CA PRO A 51 1.82 4.14 -3.28
C PRO A 51 1.73 4.65 -1.85
N THR A 52 1.90 3.74 -0.89
CA THR A 52 1.98 4.09 0.53
C THR A 52 3.12 5.07 0.79
N GLN A 53 2.95 5.98 1.75
CA GLN A 53 4.04 6.85 2.20
C GLN A 53 5.19 6.04 2.80
N ARG A 54 6.43 6.55 2.63
CA ARG A 54 7.54 6.14 3.50
C ARG A 54 7.45 6.92 4.81
N ARG A 55 7.90 6.31 5.88
CA ARG A 55 8.06 6.99 7.16
C ARG A 55 9.26 7.95 7.08
N SER A 56 9.02 9.13 6.53
CA SER A 56 9.99 10.20 6.41
C SER A 56 9.40 11.47 7.02
N PHE A 57 9.75 11.75 8.27
CA PHE A 57 9.25 12.94 8.97
C PHE A 57 10.20 14.12 8.82
N GLY A 58 9.64 15.30 8.61
CA GLY A 58 10.34 16.56 8.73
C GLY A 58 10.48 16.99 10.18
N GLN A 59 11.20 18.10 10.40
CA GLN A 59 11.37 18.69 11.73
C GLN A 59 10.05 19.20 12.35
N ASP A 60 9.07 19.46 11.52
CA ASP A 60 7.72 19.87 11.88
C ASP A 60 6.81 18.70 12.31
N GLY A 61 7.33 17.47 12.30
CA GLY A 61 6.56 16.27 12.62
C GLY A 61 5.58 15.86 11.53
N LYS A 62 5.73 16.38 10.31
CA LYS A 62 4.91 16.02 9.15
C LYS A 62 5.65 15.06 8.21
N ILE A 63 4.88 14.22 7.54
CA ILE A 63 5.42 13.33 6.51
C ILE A 63 5.90 14.15 5.31
N GLN A 64 7.13 13.87 4.91
CA GLN A 64 7.75 14.47 3.73
C GLN A 64 7.51 13.62 2.49
N GLU A 65 7.19 14.26 1.37
CA GLU A 65 7.01 13.59 0.09
C GLU A 65 8.32 12.95 -0.40
N THR A 66 8.29 11.65 -0.66
CA THR A 66 9.44 10.88 -1.13
C THR A 66 9.23 10.18 -2.46
N HIS A 67 8.04 10.30 -3.04
CA HIS A 67 7.66 9.63 -4.30
C HIS A 67 7.67 10.59 -5.51
N ALA A 68 8.11 11.84 -5.31
CA ALA A 68 8.09 12.87 -6.35
C ALA A 68 6.71 12.93 -7.05
N ASN A 69 6.67 12.98 -8.36
CA ASN A 69 5.43 13.11 -9.14
C ASN A 69 4.76 11.77 -9.51
N TYR A 70 5.19 10.63 -8.93
CA TYR A 70 4.64 9.32 -9.29
C TYR A 70 3.18 9.11 -8.83
N PRO A 71 2.79 9.52 -7.60
CA PRO A 71 1.39 9.50 -7.20
C PRO A 71 0.52 10.38 -8.10
N GLU A 72 1.02 11.57 -8.47
CA GLU A 72 0.32 12.50 -9.35
C GLU A 72 0.13 11.93 -10.76
N ALA A 73 1.15 11.31 -11.32
CA ALA A 73 1.05 10.65 -12.62
C ALA A 73 0.02 9.50 -12.60
N MET A 74 -0.05 8.72 -11.51
CA MET A 74 -1.07 7.69 -11.37
C MET A 74 -2.49 8.29 -11.32
N ARG A 75 -2.70 9.39 -10.58
CA ARG A 75 -3.98 10.12 -10.55
C ARG A 75 -4.36 10.61 -11.95
N TRP A 76 -3.39 11.16 -12.67
CA TRP A 76 -3.58 11.63 -14.03
C TRP A 76 -4.03 10.49 -14.98
N VAL A 77 -3.34 9.34 -14.97
CA VAL A 77 -3.71 8.16 -15.77
C VAL A 77 -5.08 7.61 -15.35
N ALA A 78 -5.35 7.55 -14.04
CA ALA A 78 -6.64 7.10 -13.51
C ALA A 78 -7.80 7.93 -14.07
N LYS A 79 -7.65 9.25 -14.06
CA LYS A 79 -8.64 10.19 -14.58
C LYS A 79 -8.79 10.04 -16.10
N ASP A 80 -7.70 10.01 -16.84
CA ASP A 80 -7.67 9.93 -18.32
C ASP A 80 -8.33 8.64 -18.80
N LEU A 81 -8.04 7.51 -18.17
CA LEU A 81 -8.56 6.20 -18.56
C LEU A 81 -9.84 5.79 -17.81
N ASN A 82 -10.39 6.66 -16.97
CA ASN A 82 -11.55 6.34 -16.11
C ASN A 82 -11.34 5.04 -15.32
N VAL A 83 -10.24 4.95 -14.58
CA VAL A 83 -9.88 3.84 -13.70
C VAL A 83 -10.18 4.25 -12.25
N PRO A 84 -10.92 3.43 -11.46
CA PRO A 84 -11.06 3.70 -10.02
C PRO A 84 -9.69 3.79 -9.35
N LEU A 85 -9.54 4.77 -8.43
CA LEU A 85 -8.28 5.02 -7.74
C LEU A 85 -8.50 5.14 -6.23
N ILE A 86 -7.79 4.35 -5.47
CA ILE A 86 -7.73 4.41 -4.00
C ILE A 86 -6.56 5.30 -3.60
N GLU A 87 -6.83 6.35 -2.82
CA GLU A 87 -5.85 7.33 -2.35
C GLU A 87 -5.08 6.85 -1.11
N LEU A 88 -4.41 5.71 -1.23
CA LEU A 88 -3.67 5.10 -0.12
C LEU A 88 -2.50 5.99 0.34
N HIS A 89 -1.93 6.78 -0.57
CA HIS A 89 -0.88 7.76 -0.27
C HIS A 89 -1.31 8.76 0.80
N GLU A 90 -2.49 9.35 0.63
CA GLU A 90 -3.05 10.30 1.60
C GLU A 90 -3.49 9.61 2.90
N MET A 91 -4.10 8.44 2.80
CA MET A 91 -4.51 7.67 3.98
C MET A 91 -3.30 7.31 4.85
N THR A 92 -2.20 6.88 4.25
CA THR A 92 -0.98 6.54 4.99
C THR A 92 -0.24 7.77 5.52
N ARG A 93 -0.33 8.92 4.86
CA ARG A 93 0.15 10.18 5.42
C ARG A 93 -0.58 10.51 6.73
N VAL A 94 -1.91 10.50 6.71
CA VAL A 94 -2.74 10.74 7.90
C VAL A 94 -2.42 9.73 9.00
N PHE A 95 -2.32 8.46 8.65
CA PHE A 95 -2.00 7.37 9.59
C PHE A 95 -0.65 7.59 10.29
N PHE A 96 0.41 7.84 9.54
CA PHE A 96 1.73 8.07 10.12
C PHE A 96 1.79 9.35 10.95
N GLU A 97 1.18 10.44 10.47
CA GLU A 97 1.12 11.69 11.24
C GLU A 97 0.32 11.54 12.54
N THR A 98 -0.74 10.74 12.53
CA THR A 98 -1.53 10.45 13.74
C THR A 98 -0.73 9.63 14.76
N LEU A 99 -0.01 8.61 14.31
CA LEU A 99 0.88 7.83 15.18
C LEU A 99 2.10 8.64 15.66
N GLY A 100 2.48 9.66 14.90
CA GLY A 100 3.65 10.50 15.18
C GLY A 100 4.97 9.78 14.92
N VAL A 101 6.07 10.52 15.13
CA VAL A 101 7.43 10.06 14.79
C VAL A 101 7.78 8.73 15.46
N GLU A 102 7.53 8.58 16.75
CA GLU A 102 7.88 7.34 17.46
C GLU A 102 6.83 6.24 17.30
N GLY A 103 5.54 6.57 17.40
CA GLY A 103 4.45 5.60 17.29
C GLY A 103 4.39 4.91 15.93
N SER A 104 4.71 5.61 14.84
CA SER A 104 4.68 5.04 13.49
C SER A 104 5.73 3.93 13.26
N LYS A 105 6.78 3.84 14.08
CA LYS A 105 7.73 2.72 14.04
C LYS A 105 7.04 1.39 14.32
N HIS A 106 6.00 1.39 15.15
CA HIS A 106 5.24 0.18 15.48
C HIS A 106 4.40 -0.39 14.34
N ALA A 107 4.21 0.37 13.27
CA ALA A 107 3.56 -0.11 12.04
C ALA A 107 4.54 -0.68 11.01
N LEU A 108 5.84 -0.59 11.25
CA LEU A 108 6.89 -0.91 10.28
C LEU A 108 7.87 -1.96 10.84
N VAL A 109 8.77 -2.42 9.99
CA VAL A 109 9.79 -3.42 10.37
C VAL A 109 10.89 -2.74 11.19
N HIS A 110 10.52 -2.34 12.40
CA HIS A 110 11.42 -1.83 13.42
C HIS A 110 11.50 -2.84 14.57
N TYR A 111 12.57 -3.62 14.62
CA TYR A 111 12.75 -4.67 15.61
C TYR A 111 14.14 -4.58 16.25
N PRO A 112 14.25 -4.66 17.59
CA PRO A 112 15.53 -4.74 18.27
C PRO A 112 16.37 -5.92 17.77
N ALA A 113 17.69 -5.85 17.93
CA ALA A 113 18.55 -6.99 17.69
C ALA A 113 18.11 -8.17 18.56
N GLY A 114 18.17 -9.39 18.02
CA GLY A 114 17.77 -10.60 18.71
C GLY A 114 16.26 -10.89 18.76
N THR A 115 15.43 -10.11 18.07
CA THR A 115 13.99 -10.40 17.95
C THR A 115 13.73 -11.73 17.24
N TYR A 116 14.53 -12.05 16.23
CA TYR A 116 14.43 -13.31 15.48
C TYR A 116 15.70 -14.13 15.58
N PRO A 117 15.63 -15.47 15.44
CA PRO A 117 16.81 -16.32 15.42
C PRO A 117 17.83 -15.86 14.37
N GLY A 118 19.08 -15.64 14.78
CA GLY A 118 20.16 -15.20 13.91
C GLY A 118 20.19 -13.71 13.58
N GLN A 119 19.24 -12.93 14.04
CA GLN A 119 19.23 -11.48 13.86
C GLN A 119 20.21 -10.79 14.81
N VAL A 120 21.37 -10.39 14.31
CA VAL A 120 22.45 -9.77 15.11
C VAL A 120 22.34 -8.24 15.19
N LYS A 121 21.55 -7.62 14.33
CA LYS A 121 21.36 -6.15 14.28
C LYS A 121 19.88 -5.79 14.37
N ALA A 122 19.57 -4.60 14.87
CA ALA A 122 18.23 -4.04 14.80
C ALA A 122 17.79 -3.87 13.34
N PHE A 123 16.50 -4.07 13.08
CA PHE A 123 15.85 -3.62 11.84
C PHE A 123 15.27 -2.23 12.09
N GLU A 124 15.52 -1.31 11.17
CA GLU A 124 15.05 0.07 11.20
C GLU A 124 14.50 0.47 9.82
N ASP A 125 13.54 -0.30 9.34
CA ASP A 125 12.98 -0.14 8.00
C ASP A 125 11.81 0.84 8.04
N ASN A 126 11.95 1.95 7.33
CA ASN A 126 10.95 3.01 7.24
C ASN A 126 9.99 2.86 6.04
N THR A 127 9.94 1.68 5.46
CA THR A 127 9.22 1.39 4.21
C THR A 127 8.27 0.20 4.33
N HIS A 128 8.75 -0.92 4.87
CA HIS A 128 8.00 -2.17 4.90
C HIS A 128 7.17 -2.31 6.18
N PHE A 129 5.91 -2.65 6.01
CA PHE A 129 4.97 -2.83 7.11
C PHE A 129 5.22 -4.16 7.84
N ASN A 130 5.03 -4.12 9.14
CA ASN A 130 4.89 -5.31 9.97
C ASN A 130 3.42 -5.80 9.97
N PRO A 131 3.05 -6.89 10.68
CA PRO A 131 1.67 -7.38 10.70
C PRO A 131 0.63 -6.35 11.15
N TYR A 132 0.93 -5.52 12.15
CA TYR A 132 0.02 -4.45 12.58
C TYR A 132 -0.17 -3.41 11.46
N GLY A 133 0.91 -2.89 10.90
CA GLY A 133 0.82 -1.91 9.82
C GLY A 133 0.12 -2.47 8.59
N ALA A 134 0.41 -3.70 8.20
CA ALA A 134 -0.26 -4.37 7.08
C ALA A 134 -1.77 -4.53 7.32
N TYR A 135 -2.19 -4.83 8.55
CA TYR A 135 -3.60 -4.90 8.93
C TYR A 135 -4.29 -3.54 8.81
N GLU A 136 -3.66 -2.46 9.28
CA GLU A 136 -4.18 -1.10 9.13
C GLU A 136 -4.31 -0.69 7.64
N ILE A 137 -3.30 -1.02 6.82
CA ILE A 137 -3.34 -0.81 5.37
C ILE A 137 -4.51 -1.58 4.73
N ALA A 138 -4.73 -2.83 5.12
CA ALA A 138 -5.84 -3.62 4.60
C ALA A 138 -7.21 -2.97 4.90
N LYS A 139 -7.37 -2.38 6.09
CA LYS A 139 -8.59 -1.62 6.43
C LYS A 139 -8.72 -0.34 5.58
N MET A 140 -7.63 0.39 5.35
CA MET A 140 -7.64 1.56 4.44
C MET A 140 -8.07 1.16 3.03
N MET A 141 -7.61 0.02 2.53
CA MET A 141 -8.02 -0.50 1.23
C MET A 141 -9.52 -0.78 1.18
N VAL A 142 -10.09 -1.39 2.24
CA VAL A 142 -11.55 -1.62 2.34
C VAL A 142 -12.32 -0.30 2.32
N GLU A 143 -11.89 0.70 3.09
CA GLU A 143 -12.55 2.02 3.09
C GLU A 143 -12.42 2.73 1.73
N GLY A 144 -11.28 2.60 1.06
CA GLY A 144 -11.10 3.10 -0.31
C GLY A 144 -12.08 2.45 -1.30
N MET A 145 -12.23 1.13 -1.25
CA MET A 145 -13.19 0.40 -2.10
C MET A 145 -14.63 0.83 -1.80
N LYS A 146 -14.98 1.04 -0.53
CA LYS A 146 -16.32 1.51 -0.12
C LYS A 146 -16.59 2.92 -0.61
N THR A 147 -15.63 3.83 -0.50
CA THR A 147 -15.74 5.21 -1.00
C THR A 147 -15.98 5.25 -2.51
N LEU A 148 -15.36 4.34 -3.24
CA LEU A 148 -15.53 4.19 -4.68
C LEU A 148 -16.80 3.40 -5.08
N ASN A 149 -17.57 2.91 -4.10
CA ASN A 149 -18.76 2.07 -4.33
C ASN A 149 -18.48 0.87 -5.23
N LEU A 150 -17.31 0.26 -5.09
CA LEU A 150 -16.93 -0.88 -5.92
C LEU A 150 -17.77 -2.13 -5.58
N PRO A 151 -18.27 -2.89 -6.58
CA PRO A 151 -19.10 -4.06 -6.31
C PRO A 151 -18.45 -5.12 -5.40
N ILE A 152 -17.12 -5.18 -5.39
CA ILE A 152 -16.36 -6.10 -4.53
C ILE A 152 -16.65 -5.90 -3.03
N VAL A 153 -17.11 -4.72 -2.60
CA VAL A 153 -17.40 -4.46 -1.18
C VAL A 153 -18.53 -5.32 -0.62
N GLN A 154 -19.38 -5.93 -1.48
CA GLN A 154 -20.39 -6.89 -1.03
C GLN A 154 -19.79 -8.13 -0.32
N HIS A 155 -18.50 -8.40 -0.56
CA HIS A 155 -17.77 -9.52 0.06
C HIS A 155 -17.04 -9.13 1.35
N VAL A 156 -17.11 -7.86 1.76
CA VAL A 156 -16.57 -7.43 3.06
C VAL A 156 -17.34 -8.14 4.17
N ARG A 157 -16.62 -8.65 5.16
CA ARG A 157 -17.21 -9.36 6.30
C ARG A 157 -18.24 -8.50 7.02
N LYS A 158 -19.31 -9.12 7.49
CA LYS A 158 -20.40 -8.40 8.19
C LYS A 158 -19.98 -7.82 9.53
N ASP A 159 -18.95 -8.39 10.15
CA ASP A 159 -18.35 -7.95 11.41
C ASP A 159 -17.20 -6.96 11.21
N TYR A 160 -16.98 -6.48 9.99
CA TYR A 160 -15.99 -5.45 9.71
C TYR A 160 -16.37 -4.13 10.38
N ILE A 161 -15.45 -3.59 11.14
CA ILE A 161 -15.60 -2.28 11.80
C ILE A 161 -15.00 -1.22 10.87
N PRO A 162 -15.76 -0.16 10.51
CA PRO A 162 -15.25 0.94 9.69
C PRO A 162 -13.98 1.56 10.27
N PHE A 163 -13.06 1.89 9.40
CA PHE A 163 -11.74 2.38 9.77
C PHE A 163 -11.53 3.85 9.38
N ASN A 164 -10.79 4.57 10.20
CA ASN A 164 -10.35 5.93 9.92
C ASN A 164 -8.84 6.05 10.20
N PRO A 165 -8.01 6.44 9.21
CA PRO A 165 -6.56 6.59 9.41
C PRO A 165 -6.16 7.58 10.51
N SER A 166 -7.04 8.53 10.86
CA SER A 166 -6.83 9.45 11.98
C SER A 166 -7.17 8.87 13.37
N MET A 167 -7.67 7.64 13.40
CA MET A 167 -8.02 6.90 14.62
C MET A 167 -7.58 5.44 14.48
N PRO A 168 -6.28 5.16 14.31
CA PRO A 168 -5.77 3.81 14.14
C PRO A 168 -6.02 2.97 15.40
N ASP A 169 -6.05 1.65 15.23
CA ASP A 169 -6.15 0.74 16.37
C ASP A 169 -4.91 0.88 17.27
N ASP A 170 -5.09 0.59 18.56
CA ASP A 170 -3.93 0.60 19.46
C ASP A 170 -3.01 -0.60 19.18
N TRP A 171 -1.83 -0.33 18.66
CA TRP A 171 -0.83 -1.35 18.36
C TRP A 171 -0.44 -2.21 19.57
N ARG A 172 -0.64 -1.72 20.82
CA ARG A 172 -0.36 -2.46 22.06
C ARG A 172 -1.35 -3.58 22.30
N THR A 173 -2.56 -3.47 21.75
CA THR A 173 -3.62 -4.47 21.88
C THR A 173 -3.77 -5.34 20.65
N PHE A 174 -3.01 -5.05 19.59
CA PHE A 174 -3.03 -5.83 18.37
C PHE A 174 -2.38 -7.19 18.58
N HIS A 175 -3.13 -8.24 18.24
CA HIS A 175 -2.65 -9.63 18.27
C HIS A 175 -2.72 -10.21 16.86
N TRP A 176 -1.57 -10.58 16.34
CA TRP A 176 -1.50 -11.35 15.12
C TRP A 176 -1.68 -12.84 15.45
N ASN A 177 -2.73 -13.44 14.90
CA ASN A 177 -2.88 -14.89 14.95
C ASN A 177 -2.02 -15.49 13.85
N ASP A 178 -0.92 -16.10 14.22
CA ASP A 178 -0.17 -16.94 13.28
C ASP A 178 -1.12 -18.01 12.76
N GLY A 179 -1.32 -18.02 11.44
CA GLY A 179 -2.07 -19.10 10.79
C GLY A 179 -1.37 -20.44 11.02
N PRO A 180 -2.04 -21.57 10.79
CA PRO A 180 -1.38 -22.86 10.88
C PRO A 180 -0.15 -22.85 9.96
N CYS A 181 0.98 -23.34 10.50
CA CYS A 181 2.18 -23.53 9.69
C CYS A 181 1.86 -24.61 8.65
N ILE A 182 1.53 -24.17 7.43
CA ILE A 182 1.28 -25.08 6.31
C ILE A 182 2.58 -25.14 5.52
N ASP A 183 3.09 -26.33 5.26
CA ASP A 183 4.18 -26.50 4.31
C ASP A 183 3.73 -25.94 2.94
N ILE A 184 4.26 -24.79 2.60
CA ILE A 184 3.98 -24.15 1.33
C ILE A 184 4.79 -24.89 0.26
N VAL A 185 4.14 -25.79 -0.46
CA VAL A 185 4.70 -26.32 -1.69
C VAL A 185 4.69 -25.15 -2.70
N LYS A 186 5.88 -24.68 -3.09
CA LYS A 186 5.98 -23.67 -4.16
C LYS A 186 5.31 -24.22 -5.41
N PRO A 187 4.51 -23.40 -6.11
CA PRO A 187 4.02 -23.79 -7.44
C PRO A 187 5.21 -24.12 -8.34
N ASP A 188 5.12 -25.22 -9.08
CA ASP A 188 6.13 -25.60 -10.04
C ASP A 188 6.35 -24.45 -11.05
N GLY A 189 7.60 -24.04 -11.24
CA GLY A 189 7.96 -23.07 -12.29
C GLY A 189 8.77 -21.85 -11.87
N ASN A 190 9.27 -21.78 -10.63
CA ASN A 190 10.28 -20.79 -10.20
C ASN A 190 11.45 -21.44 -9.49
#